data_dc06b63c1fd4f10a91ea20388343f4b5
#
_entry.id   dc06b63c1fd4f10a91ea20388343f4b5
#
_cell.length_a   1.000
_cell.length_b   1.000
_cell.length_c   1.000
_cell.angle_alpha   90.00
_cell.angle_beta   90.00
_cell.angle_gamma   90.00
#
_symmetry.space_group_name_H-M   'P 1'
#
loop_
_entity.id
_entity.type
_entity.pdbx_description
1 polymer ?
#
loop_
_entity_poly.entity_id
_entity_poly.type
_entity_poly.pdbx_seq_one_letter_code
_entity_poly.pdbx_strand_id
1 'polypeptide(L)'
;MEAAKGITLNLRELGCPGESIATMIHGPDPCYDAPDTQLSDAVTFLRVHHSAITLVTVDLGFNTLDVCLRHRDIDRTCVSPQLTLLRRQLTYVMRDLTRAAGPHVTFIGVGHYNPYLSFSTKEGSTETFAANSVAALRQMNRTLAEVYGSFKVPMADVATAFHEEDLRIVRRPHKEATTVNVLYECTLTWMCAPKPYGPNIHPSDAGYAVIAKAIAVLLPPNL
;
A
#
# COMPACT_ATOMS: atom_id res chain seq x y z
N MET A 1 -17.00 4.89 -8.23
CA MET A 1 -16.30 4.41 -9.44
C MET A 1 -17.19 3.51 -10.29
N GLU A 2 -17.78 2.49 -9.72
CA GLU A 2 -18.75 1.60 -10.38
C GLU A 2 -19.93 2.35 -11.00
N ALA A 3 -20.52 3.27 -10.23
CA ALA A 3 -21.67 4.05 -10.69
C ALA A 3 -21.38 4.89 -11.95
N ALA A 4 -20.14 5.32 -12.16
CA ALA A 4 -19.77 6.13 -13.33
C ALA A 4 -19.67 5.32 -14.62
N LYS A 5 -19.52 3.99 -14.53
CA LYS A 5 -19.43 3.07 -15.69
C LYS A 5 -20.62 2.12 -15.80
N GLY A 6 -21.59 2.18 -14.87
CA GLY A 6 -22.75 1.24 -14.86
C GLY A 6 -22.35 -0.23 -14.58
N ILE A 7 -21.18 -0.45 -13.99
CA ILE A 7 -20.65 -1.78 -13.68
C ILE A 7 -20.92 -2.09 -12.21
N THR A 8 -21.48 -3.25 -11.93
CA THR A 8 -21.60 -3.77 -10.57
C THR A 8 -20.48 -4.77 -10.32
N LEU A 9 -19.59 -4.46 -9.37
CA LEU A 9 -18.52 -5.36 -8.94
C LEU A 9 -18.91 -6.05 -7.63
N ASN A 10 -18.73 -7.35 -7.58
CA ASN A 10 -18.81 -8.11 -6.33
C ASN A 10 -17.40 -8.23 -5.75
N LEU A 11 -17.18 -7.61 -4.60
CA LEU A 11 -15.90 -7.66 -3.91
C LEU A 11 -15.76 -8.97 -3.12
N ARG A 12 -14.68 -9.70 -3.36
CA ARG A 12 -14.15 -10.71 -2.45
C ARG A 12 -12.89 -10.15 -1.79
N GLU A 13 -12.98 -9.82 -0.53
CA GLU A 13 -11.83 -9.40 0.27
C GLU A 13 -11.13 -10.64 0.84
N LEU A 14 -9.82 -10.72 0.59
CA LEU A 14 -8.93 -11.76 1.11
C LEU A 14 -7.80 -11.14 1.94
N GLY A 15 -7.81 -9.82 2.12
CA GLY A 15 -6.81 -9.12 2.92
C GLY A 15 -6.94 -9.46 4.41
N CYS A 16 -5.79 -9.56 5.09
CA CYS A 16 -5.72 -9.74 6.53
C CYS A 16 -5.00 -8.56 7.18
N PRO A 17 -5.60 -7.87 8.16
CA PRO A 17 -4.98 -6.72 8.81
C PRO A 17 -3.66 -7.07 9.48
N GLY A 18 -2.62 -6.24 9.22
CA GLY A 18 -1.29 -6.42 9.82
C GLY A 18 -0.43 -7.49 9.16
N GLU A 19 -0.91 -8.12 8.09
CA GLU A 19 -0.20 -9.18 7.37
C GLU A 19 1.08 -8.68 6.74
N SER A 20 2.18 -9.42 6.95
CA SER A 20 3.40 -9.29 6.16
C SER A 20 3.37 -10.28 4.99
N ILE A 21 4.20 -10.06 3.96
CA ILE A 21 4.27 -11.04 2.87
C ILE A 21 4.77 -12.42 3.39
N ALA A 22 5.59 -12.43 4.43
CA ALA A 22 6.07 -13.69 5.02
C ALA A 22 4.94 -14.48 5.68
N THR A 23 4.09 -13.82 6.46
CA THR A 23 2.95 -14.47 7.12
C THR A 23 1.86 -14.84 6.12
N MET A 24 1.60 -14.01 5.10
CA MET A 24 0.74 -14.38 3.97
C MET A 24 1.14 -15.70 3.30
N ILE A 25 2.44 -15.98 3.20
CA ILE A 25 2.95 -17.20 2.55
C ILE A 25 2.96 -18.40 3.50
N HIS A 26 3.35 -18.19 4.74
CA HIS A 26 3.71 -19.28 5.67
C HIS A 26 2.83 -19.39 6.91
N GLY A 27 1.97 -18.39 7.16
CA GLY A 27 1.31 -18.28 8.47
C GLY A 27 2.31 -18.04 9.63
N PRO A 28 1.87 -18.14 10.88
CA PRO A 28 0.47 -18.08 11.25
C PRO A 28 -0.13 -16.70 10.95
N ASP A 29 -1.40 -16.66 10.72
CA ASP A 29 -2.14 -15.49 10.28
C ASP A 29 -3.49 -15.46 11.03
N PRO A 30 -3.93 -14.31 11.57
CA PRO A 30 -5.11 -14.25 12.39
C PRO A 30 -6.44 -14.43 11.63
N CYS A 31 -6.40 -14.40 10.29
CA CYS A 31 -7.58 -14.50 9.44
C CYS A 31 -7.77 -15.90 8.82
N TYR A 32 -6.74 -16.75 8.89
CA TYR A 32 -6.71 -18.06 8.25
C TYR A 32 -6.24 -19.14 9.24
N ASP A 33 -7.01 -20.21 9.37
CA ASP A 33 -6.67 -21.33 10.25
C ASP A 33 -5.65 -22.26 9.58
N ALA A 34 -4.63 -22.66 10.33
CA ALA A 34 -3.64 -23.62 9.83
C ALA A 34 -4.32 -24.95 9.41
N PRO A 35 -3.90 -25.56 8.28
CA PRO A 35 -2.71 -25.25 7.49
C PRO A 35 -2.88 -24.18 6.43
N ASP A 36 -4.04 -23.54 6.33
CA ASP A 36 -4.33 -22.53 5.32
C ASP A 36 -3.59 -21.22 5.60
N THR A 37 -3.29 -20.48 4.55
CA THR A 37 -2.67 -19.16 4.57
C THR A 37 -3.40 -18.24 3.62
N GLN A 38 -3.25 -16.93 3.77
CA GLN A 38 -3.85 -15.97 2.83
C GLN A 38 -3.49 -16.31 1.37
N LEU A 39 -2.24 -16.69 1.10
CA LEU A 39 -1.82 -17.05 -0.25
C LEU A 39 -2.49 -18.33 -0.74
N SER A 40 -2.57 -19.37 0.09
CA SER A 40 -3.20 -20.65 -0.30
C SER A 40 -4.68 -20.47 -0.62
N ASP A 41 -5.40 -19.67 0.17
CA ASP A 41 -6.81 -19.36 -0.04
C ASP A 41 -7.01 -18.53 -1.31
N ALA A 42 -6.19 -17.49 -1.50
CA ALA A 42 -6.23 -16.66 -2.70
C ALA A 42 -5.98 -17.49 -3.98
N VAL A 43 -4.97 -18.36 -3.97
CA VAL A 43 -4.66 -19.25 -5.10
C VAL A 43 -5.80 -20.22 -5.38
N THR A 44 -6.39 -20.81 -4.34
CA THR A 44 -7.52 -21.72 -4.45
C THR A 44 -8.74 -21.00 -5.02
N PHE A 45 -9.07 -19.84 -4.47
CA PHE A 45 -10.18 -19.01 -4.94
C PHE A 45 -10.02 -18.62 -6.42
N LEU A 46 -8.83 -18.16 -6.81
CA LEU A 46 -8.52 -17.80 -8.19
C LEU A 46 -8.67 -18.98 -9.14
N ARG A 47 -8.18 -20.17 -8.78
CA ARG A 47 -8.32 -21.37 -9.61
C ARG A 47 -9.76 -21.79 -9.82
N VAL A 48 -10.58 -21.71 -8.80
CA VAL A 48 -11.99 -22.12 -8.85
C VAL A 48 -12.83 -21.11 -9.59
N HIS A 49 -12.54 -19.82 -9.46
CA HIS A 49 -13.41 -18.74 -9.94
C HIS A 49 -12.81 -17.91 -11.08
N HIS A 50 -11.70 -18.33 -11.69
CA HIS A 50 -10.98 -17.55 -12.71
C HIS A 50 -11.85 -16.99 -13.82
N SER A 51 -12.91 -17.69 -14.23
CA SER A 51 -13.83 -17.24 -15.29
C SER A 51 -14.80 -16.13 -14.86
N ALA A 52 -14.98 -15.92 -13.56
CA ALA A 52 -15.84 -14.89 -12.99
C ALA A 52 -15.07 -13.69 -12.41
N ILE A 53 -13.73 -13.81 -12.30
CA ILE A 53 -12.88 -12.76 -11.77
C ILE A 53 -12.39 -11.89 -12.91
N THR A 54 -12.58 -10.58 -12.79
CA THR A 54 -12.15 -9.60 -13.79
C THR A 54 -10.96 -8.78 -13.31
N LEU A 55 -10.85 -8.54 -11.99
CA LEU A 55 -9.83 -7.70 -11.40
C LEU A 55 -9.30 -8.28 -10.10
N VAL A 56 -7.98 -8.23 -9.93
CA VAL A 56 -7.28 -8.49 -8.67
C VAL A 56 -6.42 -7.27 -8.34
N THR A 57 -6.63 -6.67 -7.17
CA THR A 57 -5.71 -5.67 -6.63
C THR A 57 -4.79 -6.32 -5.60
N VAL A 58 -3.50 -5.97 -5.67
CA VAL A 58 -2.48 -6.52 -4.75
C VAL A 58 -1.84 -5.37 -4.01
N ASP A 59 -2.17 -5.25 -2.72
CA ASP A 59 -1.65 -4.23 -1.80
C ASP A 59 -0.81 -4.92 -0.72
N LEU A 60 0.50 -5.02 -0.93
CA LEU A 60 1.43 -5.76 -0.10
C LEU A 60 2.75 -5.03 0.04
N GLY A 61 3.41 -5.17 1.19
CA GLY A 61 4.80 -4.74 1.38
C GLY A 61 5.04 -3.80 2.55
N PHE A 62 4.09 -2.94 2.91
CA PHE A 62 4.27 -1.98 3.98
C PHE A 62 4.71 -2.66 5.29
N ASN A 63 3.98 -3.65 5.77
CA ASN A 63 4.28 -4.34 7.02
C ASN A 63 5.61 -5.11 6.98
N THR A 64 6.11 -5.46 5.79
CA THR A 64 7.46 -6.05 5.64
C THR A 64 8.54 -5.02 5.93
N LEU A 65 8.34 -3.75 5.54
CA LEU A 65 9.30 -2.67 5.80
C LEU A 65 9.09 -2.01 7.17
N ASP A 66 7.86 -1.97 7.68
CA ASP A 66 7.49 -1.28 8.91
C ASP A 66 8.32 -1.74 10.13
N VAL A 67 8.80 -2.97 10.12
CA VAL A 67 9.70 -3.47 11.17
C VAL A 67 10.99 -2.65 11.32
N CYS A 68 11.42 -1.97 10.24
CA CYS A 68 12.58 -1.08 10.22
C CYS A 68 12.25 0.37 10.65
N LEU A 69 10.95 0.71 10.76
CA LEU A 69 10.46 2.07 10.99
C LEU A 69 9.91 2.24 12.42
N ARG A 70 10.20 1.32 13.33
CA ARG A 70 9.65 1.29 14.69
C ARG A 70 10.32 2.34 15.59
N HIS A 71 9.59 2.76 16.61
CA HIS A 71 10.08 3.67 17.66
C HIS A 71 10.48 5.07 17.18
N ARG A 72 9.97 5.54 16.04
CA ARG A 72 10.32 6.83 15.44
C ARG A 72 11.82 6.93 15.11
N ASP A 73 12.41 5.82 14.79
CA ASP A 73 13.74 5.70 14.23
C ASP A 73 13.75 4.78 13.03
N ILE A 74 14.74 4.94 12.17
CA ILE A 74 14.93 4.06 11.02
C ILE A 74 16.22 3.31 11.17
N ASP A 75 16.10 2.02 11.38
CA ASP A 75 17.24 1.14 11.27
C ASP A 75 17.63 0.99 9.79
N ARG A 76 18.59 1.83 9.37
CA ARG A 76 19.08 1.83 7.98
C ARG A 76 19.75 0.52 7.60
N THR A 77 20.27 -0.24 8.56
CA THR A 77 20.87 -1.55 8.31
C THR A 77 19.81 -2.61 8.04
N CYS A 78 18.58 -2.40 8.53
CA CYS A 78 17.42 -3.24 8.32
C CYS A 78 16.79 -3.03 6.93
N VAL A 79 16.75 -1.79 6.40
CA VAL A 79 15.99 -1.45 5.18
C VAL A 79 16.42 -2.29 3.97
N SER A 80 17.70 -2.36 3.65
CA SER A 80 18.16 -3.08 2.46
C SER A 80 17.90 -4.59 2.50
N PRO A 81 18.17 -5.31 3.61
CA PRO A 81 17.74 -6.71 3.75
C PRO A 81 16.23 -6.91 3.61
N GLN A 82 15.40 -6.04 4.20
CA GLN A 82 13.95 -6.15 4.10
C GLN A 82 13.44 -5.89 2.68
N LEU A 83 14.01 -4.97 1.93
CA LEU A 83 13.67 -4.76 0.52
C LEU A 83 14.08 -5.95 -0.36
N THR A 84 15.20 -6.59 -0.06
CA THR A 84 15.62 -7.84 -0.74
C THR A 84 14.64 -8.98 -0.45
N LEU A 85 14.21 -9.11 0.80
CA LEU A 85 13.20 -10.09 1.22
C LEU A 85 11.86 -9.82 0.54
N LEU A 86 11.39 -8.57 0.57
CA LEU A 86 10.16 -8.12 -0.08
C LEU A 86 10.16 -8.47 -1.57
N ARG A 87 11.23 -8.15 -2.29
CA ARG A 87 11.37 -8.50 -3.72
C ARG A 87 11.17 -9.99 -3.95
N ARG A 88 11.87 -10.83 -3.20
CA ARG A 88 11.82 -12.28 -3.34
C ARG A 88 10.42 -12.83 -3.04
N GLN A 89 9.85 -12.41 -1.93
CA GLN A 89 8.54 -12.89 -1.47
C GLN A 89 7.41 -12.40 -2.38
N LEU A 90 7.41 -11.13 -2.78
CA LEU A 90 6.40 -10.62 -3.69
C LEU A 90 6.51 -11.27 -5.07
N THR A 91 7.71 -11.55 -5.57
CA THR A 91 7.89 -12.32 -6.81
C THR A 91 7.26 -13.71 -6.71
N TYR A 92 7.42 -14.38 -5.56
CA TYR A 92 6.80 -15.68 -5.30
C TYR A 92 5.27 -15.57 -5.31
N VAL A 93 4.70 -14.63 -4.56
CA VAL A 93 3.25 -14.38 -4.49
C VAL A 93 2.68 -14.07 -5.87
N MET A 94 3.27 -13.12 -6.59
CA MET A 94 2.79 -12.71 -7.92
C MET A 94 2.81 -13.86 -8.93
N ARG A 95 3.86 -14.68 -8.91
CA ARG A 95 3.93 -15.86 -9.76
C ARG A 95 2.76 -16.82 -9.50
N ASP A 96 2.45 -17.09 -8.25
CA ASP A 96 1.44 -18.07 -7.88
C ASP A 96 0.02 -17.53 -8.12
N LEU A 97 -0.22 -16.24 -7.83
CA LEU A 97 -1.50 -15.58 -8.10
C LEU A 97 -1.77 -15.48 -9.61
N THR A 98 -0.81 -14.99 -10.40
CA THR A 98 -1.01 -14.81 -11.85
C THR A 98 -1.18 -16.16 -12.57
N ARG A 99 -0.46 -17.19 -12.11
CA ARG A 99 -0.65 -18.57 -12.65
C ARG A 99 -2.02 -19.12 -12.31
N ALA A 100 -2.52 -18.88 -11.10
CA ALA A 100 -3.82 -19.38 -10.65
C ALA A 100 -4.99 -18.68 -11.37
N ALA A 101 -4.87 -17.38 -11.59
CA ALA A 101 -5.90 -16.56 -12.23
C ALA A 101 -5.99 -16.77 -13.75
N GLY A 102 -4.86 -17.11 -14.39
CA GLY A 102 -4.79 -17.21 -15.84
C GLY A 102 -4.72 -15.84 -16.56
N PRO A 103 -4.70 -15.84 -17.91
CA PRO A 103 -4.34 -14.66 -18.69
C PRO A 103 -5.45 -13.60 -18.84
N HIS A 104 -6.69 -13.91 -18.45
CA HIS A 104 -7.83 -13.03 -18.67
C HIS A 104 -8.10 -12.08 -17.48
N VAL A 105 -7.49 -12.33 -16.33
CA VAL A 105 -7.68 -11.53 -15.12
C VAL A 105 -6.74 -10.33 -15.14
N THR A 106 -7.29 -9.14 -14.96
CA THR A 106 -6.52 -7.93 -14.80
C THR A 106 -5.93 -7.87 -13.39
N PHE A 107 -4.62 -7.65 -13.30
CA PHE A 107 -3.95 -7.38 -12.03
C PHE A 107 -3.53 -5.92 -11.96
N ILE A 108 -3.66 -5.31 -10.77
CA ILE A 108 -3.13 -3.99 -10.47
C ILE A 108 -2.42 -4.08 -9.12
N GLY A 109 -1.12 -3.77 -9.11
CA GLY A 109 -0.36 -3.58 -7.88
C GLY A 109 -0.69 -2.22 -7.26
N VAL A 110 -0.62 -2.11 -5.94
CA VAL A 110 -0.85 -0.86 -5.23
C VAL A 110 0.46 -0.42 -4.58
N GLY A 111 0.89 0.80 -4.87
CA GLY A 111 1.99 1.46 -4.17
C GLY A 111 1.53 2.05 -2.84
N HIS A 112 2.48 2.46 -2.00
CA HIS A 112 2.18 2.96 -0.67
C HIS A 112 2.51 4.44 -0.54
N TYR A 113 1.72 5.16 0.25
CA TYR A 113 2.00 6.50 0.73
C TYR A 113 2.88 6.45 1.99
N ASN A 114 3.46 7.59 2.35
CA ASN A 114 4.24 7.75 3.56
C ASN A 114 3.40 8.34 4.71
N PRO A 115 3.01 7.58 5.72
CA PRO A 115 2.19 8.06 6.82
C PRO A 115 2.98 8.82 7.89
N TYR A 116 4.27 9.08 7.70
CA TYR A 116 5.16 9.64 8.71
C TYR A 116 5.57 11.09 8.44
N LEU A 117 5.06 11.72 7.38
CA LEU A 117 5.45 13.08 6.97
C LEU A 117 5.09 14.15 8.00
N SER A 118 3.96 13.96 8.72
CA SER A 118 3.52 14.89 9.78
C SER A 118 4.50 14.99 10.93
N PHE A 119 5.40 14.04 11.09
CA PHE A 119 6.48 14.14 12.08
C PHE A 119 7.52 15.20 11.72
N SER A 120 7.60 15.66 10.47
CA SER A 120 8.46 16.75 10.05
C SER A 120 8.11 18.10 10.70
N THR A 121 6.90 18.24 11.23
CA THR A 121 6.45 19.46 11.93
C THR A 121 6.88 19.51 13.40
N LYS A 122 7.55 18.47 13.90
CA LYS A 122 8.00 18.35 15.28
C LYS A 122 9.51 18.43 15.33
N GLU A 123 10.04 19.27 16.21
CA GLU A 123 11.48 19.43 16.40
C GLU A 123 12.16 18.14 16.90
N GLY A 124 13.45 17.99 16.56
CA GLY A 124 14.32 16.93 17.06
C GLY A 124 14.29 15.64 16.22
N SER A 125 14.36 14.50 16.88
CA SER A 125 14.49 13.19 16.25
C SER A 125 13.34 12.83 15.30
N THR A 126 12.15 13.40 15.51
CA THR A 126 10.97 13.13 14.69
C THR A 126 11.06 13.74 13.30
N GLU A 127 11.71 14.91 13.14
CA GLU A 127 11.95 15.51 11.82
C GLU A 127 12.91 14.65 11.00
N THR A 128 14.00 14.19 11.61
CA THR A 128 14.94 13.26 10.98
C THR A 128 14.26 11.95 10.59
N PHE A 129 13.36 11.43 11.43
CA PHE A 129 12.59 10.25 11.13
C PHE A 129 11.71 10.45 9.89
N ALA A 130 10.95 11.55 9.79
CA ALA A 130 10.13 11.86 8.63
C ALA A 130 10.97 11.94 7.34
N ALA A 131 12.12 12.62 7.37
CA ALA A 131 13.01 12.73 6.22
C ALA A 131 13.58 11.36 5.78
N ASN A 132 13.96 10.52 6.73
CA ASN A 132 14.48 9.18 6.46
C ASN A 132 13.39 8.22 5.95
N SER A 133 12.15 8.36 6.44
CA SER A 133 11.02 7.54 5.98
C SER A 133 10.73 7.76 4.49
N VAL A 134 10.87 8.99 3.98
CA VAL A 134 10.73 9.30 2.54
C VAL A 134 11.67 8.43 1.71
N ALA A 135 12.95 8.34 2.09
CA ALA A 135 13.92 7.54 1.35
C ALA A 135 13.60 6.04 1.37
N ALA A 136 13.18 5.52 2.53
CA ALA A 136 12.84 4.11 2.72
C ALA A 136 11.58 3.72 1.93
N LEU A 137 10.50 4.51 2.02
CA LEU A 137 9.24 4.26 1.31
C LEU A 137 9.42 4.41 -0.22
N ARG A 138 10.21 5.39 -0.68
CA ARG A 138 10.55 5.53 -2.09
C ARG A 138 11.27 4.29 -2.63
N GLN A 139 12.23 3.73 -1.88
CA GLN A 139 12.91 2.50 -2.26
C GLN A 139 11.95 1.30 -2.28
N MET A 140 11.04 1.22 -1.32
CA MET A 140 9.99 0.20 -1.30
C MET A 140 9.11 0.29 -2.54
N ASN A 141 8.55 1.47 -2.85
CA ASN A 141 7.70 1.66 -4.02
C ASN A 141 8.42 1.32 -5.34
N ARG A 142 9.72 1.64 -5.46
CA ARG A 142 10.52 1.19 -6.61
C ARG A 142 10.63 -0.33 -6.68
N THR A 143 10.89 -0.99 -5.54
CA THR A 143 10.96 -2.45 -5.48
C THR A 143 9.64 -3.10 -5.88
N LEU A 144 8.51 -2.55 -5.40
CA LEU A 144 7.17 -3.00 -5.78
C LEU A 144 6.95 -2.84 -7.29
N ALA A 145 7.23 -1.64 -7.84
CA ALA A 145 7.06 -1.35 -9.26
C ALA A 145 7.90 -2.28 -10.16
N GLU A 146 9.14 -2.58 -9.76
CA GLU A 146 10.01 -3.51 -10.48
C GLU A 146 9.47 -4.93 -10.47
N VAL A 147 8.96 -5.40 -9.32
CA VAL A 147 8.36 -6.74 -9.23
C VAL A 147 7.08 -6.81 -10.03
N TYR A 148 6.12 -5.91 -9.83
CA TYR A 148 4.87 -5.88 -10.59
C TYR A 148 5.14 -5.76 -12.11
N GLY A 149 6.07 -4.88 -12.50
CA GLY A 149 6.47 -4.70 -13.89
C GLY A 149 7.02 -5.98 -14.54
N SER A 150 7.73 -6.83 -13.79
CA SER A 150 8.25 -8.11 -14.29
C SER A 150 7.12 -9.10 -14.66
N PHE A 151 5.93 -8.92 -14.09
CA PHE A 151 4.71 -9.66 -14.43
C PHE A 151 3.79 -8.89 -15.40
N LYS A 152 4.23 -7.74 -15.93
CA LYS A 152 3.42 -6.82 -16.76
C LYS A 152 2.17 -6.30 -16.04
N VAL A 153 2.24 -6.20 -14.72
CA VAL A 153 1.18 -5.67 -13.87
C VAL A 153 1.45 -4.19 -13.63
N PRO A 154 0.54 -3.27 -14.00
CA PRO A 154 0.68 -1.86 -13.67
C PRO A 154 0.53 -1.65 -12.16
N MET A 155 1.21 -0.62 -11.64
CA MET A 155 1.12 -0.23 -10.23
C MET A 155 0.45 1.14 -10.09
N ALA A 156 -0.55 1.23 -9.24
CA ALA A 156 -1.15 2.49 -8.85
C ALA A 156 -0.15 3.31 -8.03
N ASP A 157 0.19 4.50 -8.52
CA ASP A 157 1.14 5.41 -7.88
C ASP A 157 0.43 6.22 -6.77
N VAL A 158 0.28 5.59 -5.62
CA VAL A 158 -0.35 6.19 -4.45
C VAL A 158 0.50 7.29 -3.85
N ALA A 159 1.85 7.18 -3.90
CA ALA A 159 2.76 8.20 -3.40
C ALA A 159 2.55 9.55 -4.13
N THR A 160 2.47 9.53 -5.45
CA THR A 160 2.14 10.72 -6.25
C THR A 160 0.72 11.21 -5.98
N ALA A 161 -0.26 10.31 -5.84
CA ALA A 161 -1.63 10.69 -5.55
C ALA A 161 -1.80 11.34 -4.16
N PHE A 162 -0.91 11.02 -3.21
CA PHE A 162 -0.81 11.64 -1.88
C PHE A 162 0.10 12.87 -1.85
N HIS A 163 0.63 13.31 -2.99
CA HIS A 163 1.53 14.47 -3.10
C HIS A 163 2.80 14.40 -2.25
N GLU A 164 3.36 13.21 -2.04
CA GLU A 164 4.47 13.00 -1.10
C GLU A 164 5.72 13.83 -1.38
N GLU A 165 5.97 14.17 -2.64
CA GLU A 165 7.15 14.95 -3.05
C GLU A 165 6.87 16.46 -3.16
N ASP A 166 5.65 16.91 -2.86
CA ASP A 166 5.29 18.32 -2.97
C ASP A 166 5.65 19.09 -1.69
N LEU A 167 6.82 19.72 -1.71
CA LEU A 167 7.36 20.51 -0.59
C LEU A 167 6.95 21.99 -0.62
N ARG A 168 6.04 22.39 -1.51
CA ARG A 168 5.56 23.78 -1.55
C ARG A 168 4.91 24.14 -0.23
N ILE A 169 5.24 25.35 0.27
CA ILE A 169 4.71 25.85 1.55
C ILE A 169 3.28 26.35 1.36
N VAL A 170 2.38 25.86 2.21
CA VAL A 170 1.00 26.33 2.33
C VAL A 170 0.83 27.11 3.63
N ARG A 171 0.30 28.32 3.51
CA ARG A 171 -0.07 29.19 4.63
C ARG A 171 -1.58 29.25 4.75
N ARG A 172 -2.11 28.92 5.90
CA ARG A 172 -3.57 28.98 6.17
C ARG A 172 -3.82 29.99 7.28
N PRO A 173 -4.94 30.76 7.23
CA PRO A 173 -5.28 31.67 8.32
C PRO A 173 -5.30 30.94 9.67
N HIS A 174 -4.69 31.56 10.68
CA HIS A 174 -4.66 31.06 12.07
C HIS A 174 -4.03 29.65 12.26
N LYS A 175 -3.21 29.17 11.31
CA LYS A 175 -2.45 27.92 11.44
C LYS A 175 -1.00 28.15 11.05
N GLU A 176 -0.11 27.34 11.61
CA GLU A 176 1.30 27.31 11.21
C GLU A 176 1.44 26.94 9.74
N ALA A 177 2.50 27.47 9.11
CA ALA A 177 2.84 27.09 7.75
C ALA A 177 3.23 25.62 7.70
N THR A 178 2.78 24.93 6.67
CA THR A 178 3.10 23.52 6.45
C THR A 178 3.41 23.27 4.97
N THR A 179 3.94 22.13 4.62
CA THR A 179 4.13 21.73 3.23
C THR A 179 2.89 21.03 2.67
N VAL A 180 2.75 21.01 1.34
CA VAL A 180 1.62 20.34 0.66
C VAL A 180 1.57 18.86 1.04
N ASN A 181 2.70 18.15 1.01
CA ASN A 181 2.74 16.73 1.34
C ASN A 181 2.25 16.43 2.77
N VAL A 182 2.66 17.22 3.77
CA VAL A 182 2.16 17.07 5.15
C VAL A 182 0.67 17.40 5.25
N LEU A 183 0.21 18.42 4.51
CA LEU A 183 -1.20 18.74 4.46
C LEU A 183 -2.04 17.60 3.90
N TYR A 184 -1.57 16.98 2.81
CA TYR A 184 -2.26 15.84 2.20
C TYR A 184 -2.23 14.60 3.10
N GLU A 185 -1.09 14.26 3.71
CA GLU A 185 -1.03 13.19 4.69
C GLU A 185 -2.05 13.38 5.81
N CYS A 186 -2.07 14.58 6.43
CA CYS A 186 -3.02 14.90 7.49
C CYS A 186 -4.49 14.87 7.06
N THR A 187 -4.77 15.07 5.78
CA THR A 187 -6.15 15.06 5.24
C THR A 187 -6.57 13.65 4.82
N LEU A 188 -5.63 12.90 4.25
CA LEU A 188 -5.89 11.60 3.64
C LEU A 188 -5.64 10.42 4.58
N THR A 189 -5.07 10.67 5.76
CA THR A 189 -4.86 9.65 6.80
C THR A 189 -5.44 10.08 8.13
N TRP A 190 -5.55 9.14 9.05
CA TRP A 190 -5.91 9.43 10.44
C TRP A 190 -4.72 9.89 11.28
N MET A 191 -3.55 10.14 10.67
CA MET A 191 -2.32 10.45 11.40
C MET A 191 -2.39 11.74 12.21
N CYS A 192 -3.09 12.74 11.69
CA CYS A 192 -3.29 14.05 12.33
C CYS A 192 -4.64 14.18 13.03
N ALA A 193 -5.45 13.12 13.05
CA ALA A 193 -6.74 13.13 13.69
C ALA A 193 -6.60 13.21 15.23
N PRO A 194 -7.56 13.85 15.93
CA PRO A 194 -7.58 13.84 17.39
C PRO A 194 -7.94 12.43 17.92
N LYS A 195 -7.61 12.20 19.19
CA LYS A 195 -8.09 11.01 19.89
C LYS A 195 -9.65 10.97 19.88
N PRO A 196 -10.28 9.80 19.78
CA PRO A 196 -9.69 8.45 19.79
C PRO A 196 -9.20 7.95 18.41
N TYR A 197 -9.42 8.69 17.32
CA TYR A 197 -9.15 8.21 15.95
C TYR A 197 -7.67 8.25 15.55
N GLY A 198 -6.92 9.20 16.07
CA GLY A 198 -5.51 9.37 15.73
C GLY A 198 -4.59 9.49 16.94
N PRO A 199 -3.25 9.50 16.72
CA PRO A 199 -2.59 9.27 15.44
C PRO A 199 -2.72 7.82 14.96
N ASN A 200 -3.06 7.61 13.69
CA ASN A 200 -3.21 6.32 13.06
C ASN A 200 -2.72 6.40 11.61
N ILE A 201 -1.88 5.47 11.20
CA ILE A 201 -1.23 5.46 9.89
C ILE A 201 -2.17 5.11 8.72
N HIS A 202 -3.37 4.62 8.99
CA HIS A 202 -4.29 4.18 7.94
C HIS A 202 -4.96 5.35 7.22
N PRO A 203 -5.38 5.15 5.96
CA PRO A 203 -6.11 6.17 5.20
C PRO A 203 -7.43 6.53 5.87
N SER A 204 -7.82 7.80 5.76
CA SER A 204 -9.19 8.23 5.98
C SER A 204 -10.08 7.81 4.79
N ASP A 205 -11.40 8.01 4.90
CA ASP A 205 -12.32 7.78 3.77
C ASP A 205 -11.89 8.56 2.51
N ALA A 206 -11.40 9.79 2.69
CA ALA A 206 -10.84 10.59 1.61
C ALA A 206 -9.56 9.95 1.02
N GLY A 207 -8.70 9.39 1.86
CA GLY A 207 -7.50 8.67 1.44
C GLY A 207 -7.84 7.41 0.65
N TYR A 208 -8.78 6.61 1.12
CA TYR A 208 -9.26 5.45 0.35
C TYR A 208 -9.87 5.84 -0.99
N ALA A 209 -10.60 6.96 -1.06
CA ALA A 209 -11.13 7.46 -2.33
C ALA A 209 -10.02 7.87 -3.31
N VAL A 210 -8.91 8.46 -2.81
CA VAL A 210 -7.73 8.78 -3.62
C VAL A 210 -7.04 7.51 -4.12
N ILE A 211 -6.82 6.52 -3.26
CA ILE A 211 -6.25 5.22 -3.64
C ILE A 211 -7.13 4.54 -4.70
N ALA A 212 -8.43 4.49 -4.48
CA ALA A 212 -9.37 3.92 -5.44
C ALA A 212 -9.33 4.62 -6.81
N LYS A 213 -9.15 5.95 -6.82
CA LYS A 213 -8.97 6.72 -8.07
C LYS A 213 -7.65 6.39 -8.75
N ALA A 214 -6.56 6.24 -8.01
CA ALA A 214 -5.26 5.85 -8.55
C ALA A 214 -5.30 4.45 -9.19
N ILE A 215 -6.07 3.52 -8.63
CA ILE A 215 -6.33 2.21 -9.23
C ILE A 215 -7.21 2.35 -10.49
N ALA A 216 -8.25 3.18 -10.41
CA ALA A 216 -9.24 3.31 -11.48
C ALA A 216 -8.68 3.79 -12.82
N VAL A 217 -7.67 4.63 -12.79
CA VAL A 217 -7.06 5.16 -14.03
C VAL A 217 -6.26 4.09 -14.79
N LEU A 218 -5.95 2.97 -14.13
CA LEU A 218 -5.24 1.83 -14.70
C LEU A 218 -6.17 0.73 -15.23
N LEU A 219 -7.47 0.85 -14.99
CA LEU A 219 -8.43 -0.13 -15.46
C LEU A 219 -8.54 -0.09 -16.98
N PRO A 220 -8.55 -1.26 -17.67
CA PRO A 220 -8.76 -1.30 -19.08
C PRO A 220 -10.16 -0.75 -19.45
N PRO A 221 -10.32 -0.17 -20.65
CA PRO A 221 -11.57 0.48 -21.06
C PRO A 221 -12.80 -0.44 -21.05
N ASN A 222 -12.57 -1.73 -21.19
CA ASN A 222 -13.59 -2.76 -21.35
C ASN A 222 -13.86 -3.58 -20.08
N LEU A 223 -13.40 -3.10 -18.94
CA LEU A 223 -13.65 -3.74 -17.65
C LEU A 223 -14.95 -3.23 -17.08
#